data_4661b54e99cc48ea4996ec95c20c6ed2
#
_entry.id   4661b54e99cc48ea4996ec95c20c6ed2
#
_cell.length_a   1.000
_cell.length_b   1.000
_cell.length_c   1.000
_cell.angle_alpha   90.00
_cell.angle_beta   90.00
_cell.angle_gamma   90.00
#
_symmetry.space_group_name_H-M   'P 1'
#
loop_
_entity.id
_entity.type
_entity.pdbx_description
1 polymer ?
#
loop_
_entity_poly.entity_id
_entity_poly.type
_entity_poly.pdbx_seq_one_letter_code
_entity_poly.pdbx_strand_id
1 'polypeptide(L)'
;MARIPRQTLLERFRAKIAAGRPLIGGGAGTGLSAKCEEAGGIDLIVIYNSGRYRMAGRGSLAGLMAYGNANEIVCEMATEVLPVVKHTPVLAGVNGTDPFMIPDQFLRRLIDLGFSGVQNFPTVGLIDGNFRANLEETGMSYTLEVDLIRLAHAMELLTTPYVFSEQNARDMATAGADIVVCHLGLTTGGSIGADTALKLSDCVTPINAWAAAARAVNPDVIVLCHGGPIATPDDATYILKHCPACDGFYGASSMERLPTEVALTETTRRFVAITR
;
A
#
# COMPACT_ATOMS: atom_id res chain seq x y z
N MET A 1 -15.47 2.21 13.54
CA MET A 1 -15.45 3.55 12.91
C MET A 1 -16.43 3.57 11.75
N ALA A 2 -17.10 4.69 11.46
CA ALA A 2 -17.89 4.80 10.24
C ALA A 2 -16.94 5.05 9.05
N ARG A 3 -17.22 4.42 7.91
CA ARG A 3 -16.50 4.66 6.65
C ARG A 3 -16.49 6.15 6.32
N ILE A 4 -15.33 6.69 5.92
CA ILE A 4 -15.24 8.07 5.42
C ILE A 4 -15.57 8.06 3.92
N PRO A 5 -16.50 8.92 3.44
CA PRO A 5 -16.85 8.96 2.03
C PRO A 5 -15.65 9.29 1.13
N ARG A 6 -15.55 8.63 -0.02
CA ARG A 6 -14.47 8.78 -1.00
C ARG A 6 -14.23 10.26 -1.38
N GLN A 7 -15.28 10.99 -1.71
CA GLN A 7 -15.17 12.39 -2.11
C GLN A 7 -14.57 13.27 -1.00
N THR A 8 -14.99 13.06 0.25
CA THR A 8 -14.44 13.78 1.41
C THR A 8 -12.94 13.51 1.58
N LEU A 9 -12.47 12.27 1.32
CA LEU A 9 -11.05 11.94 1.36
C LEU A 9 -10.28 12.64 0.26
N LEU A 10 -10.78 12.62 -0.97
CA LEU A 10 -10.12 13.27 -2.10
C LEU A 10 -10.02 14.79 -1.90
N GLU A 11 -11.04 15.43 -1.36
CA GLU A 11 -11.01 16.87 -1.00
C GLU A 11 -9.91 17.15 0.03
N ARG A 12 -9.81 16.35 1.10
CA ARG A 12 -8.76 16.50 2.13
C ARG A 12 -7.36 16.32 1.54
N PHE A 13 -7.18 15.29 0.71
CA PHE A 13 -5.89 14.96 0.11
C PHE A 13 -5.43 16.04 -0.86
N ARG A 14 -6.31 16.50 -1.75
CA ARG A 14 -6.02 17.57 -2.69
C ARG A 14 -5.72 18.90 -1.99
N ALA A 15 -6.45 19.24 -0.92
CA ALA A 15 -6.18 20.42 -0.12
C ALA A 15 -4.81 20.36 0.55
N LYS A 16 -4.39 19.19 1.05
CA LYS A 16 -3.06 18.98 1.64
C LYS A 16 -1.95 19.15 0.61
N ILE A 17 -2.11 18.53 -0.57
CA ILE A 17 -1.16 18.61 -1.69
C ILE A 17 -1.06 20.07 -2.19
N ALA A 18 -2.19 20.75 -2.37
CA ALA A 18 -2.22 22.16 -2.78
C ALA A 18 -1.54 23.10 -1.78
N ALA A 19 -1.51 22.72 -0.49
CA ALA A 19 -0.76 23.42 0.55
C ALA A 19 0.75 23.08 0.56
N GLY A 20 1.26 22.37 -0.45
CA GLY A 20 2.67 21.99 -0.59
C GLY A 20 3.11 20.89 0.39
N ARG A 21 2.18 20.14 0.97
CA ARG A 21 2.48 19.05 1.91
C ARG A 21 2.25 17.67 1.25
N PRO A 22 3.21 16.74 1.35
CA PRO A 22 3.06 15.42 0.78
C PRO A 22 1.96 14.62 1.46
N LEU A 23 1.28 13.77 0.70
CA LEU A 23 0.37 12.77 1.22
C LEU A 23 1.16 11.56 1.72
N ILE A 24 0.89 11.11 2.94
CA ILE A 24 1.59 10.00 3.56
C ILE A 24 0.61 8.88 3.88
N GLY A 25 0.80 7.74 3.23
CA GLY A 25 0.10 6.50 3.53
C GLY A 25 0.97 5.51 4.28
N GLY A 26 0.37 4.63 5.04
CA GLY A 26 1.07 3.59 5.79
C GLY A 26 0.35 2.24 5.75
N GLY A 27 1.12 1.18 5.93
CA GLY A 27 0.62 -0.19 6.03
C GLY A 27 0.77 -0.73 7.44
N ALA A 28 -0.35 -1.02 8.10
CA ALA A 28 -0.39 -1.58 9.44
C ALA A 28 -0.68 -3.09 9.43
N GLY A 29 0.08 -3.86 10.19
CA GLY A 29 -0.13 -5.30 10.39
C GLY A 29 -0.79 -5.64 11.71
N THR A 30 -0.91 -4.67 12.63
CA THR A 30 -1.55 -4.82 13.95
C THR A 30 -2.35 -3.58 14.33
N GLY A 31 -3.26 -3.73 15.29
CA GLY A 31 -3.99 -2.58 15.84
C GLY A 31 -3.07 -1.58 16.54
N LEU A 32 -1.96 -2.03 17.12
CA LEU A 32 -1.00 -1.14 17.78
C LEU A 32 -0.28 -0.24 16.76
N SER A 33 0.20 -0.80 15.66
CA SER A 33 0.86 -0.02 14.60
C SER A 33 -0.10 0.99 13.98
N ALA A 34 -1.32 0.58 13.65
CA ALA A 34 -2.35 1.47 13.11
C ALA A 34 -2.65 2.65 14.05
N LYS A 35 -2.77 2.38 15.37
CA LYS A 35 -2.97 3.42 16.39
C LYS A 35 -1.80 4.39 16.48
N CYS A 36 -0.57 3.89 16.37
CA CYS A 36 0.64 4.72 16.39
C CYS A 36 0.76 5.56 15.11
N GLU A 37 0.47 4.99 13.95
CA GLU A 37 0.44 5.70 12.67
C GLU A 37 -0.58 6.85 12.68
N GLU A 38 -1.80 6.59 13.17
CA GLU A 38 -2.82 7.63 13.34
C GLU A 38 -2.35 8.75 14.29
N ALA A 39 -1.78 8.38 15.44
CA ALA A 39 -1.24 9.36 16.39
C ALA A 39 -0.08 10.19 15.80
N GLY A 40 0.67 9.62 14.86
CA GLY A 40 1.70 10.30 14.07
C GLY A 40 1.15 11.24 12.99
N GLY A 41 -0.16 11.23 12.75
CA GLY A 41 -0.82 12.12 11.77
C GLY A 41 -0.79 11.60 10.33
N ILE A 42 -0.79 10.29 10.13
CA ILE A 42 -0.83 9.66 8.80
C ILE A 42 -2.15 9.99 8.08
N ASP A 43 -2.12 10.09 6.76
CA ASP A 43 -3.29 10.46 5.94
C ASP A 43 -4.21 9.28 5.61
N LEU A 44 -3.63 8.08 5.44
CA LEU A 44 -4.38 6.85 5.18
C LEU A 44 -3.58 5.62 5.65
N ILE A 45 -4.30 4.58 6.04
CA ILE A 45 -3.74 3.30 6.47
C ILE A 45 -4.26 2.20 5.55
N VAL A 46 -3.40 1.26 5.14
CA VAL A 46 -3.81 0.02 4.48
C VAL A 46 -3.49 -1.18 5.35
N ILE A 47 -4.41 -2.13 5.41
CA ILE A 47 -4.16 -3.44 6.03
C ILE A 47 -4.31 -4.54 4.98
N TYR A 48 -3.40 -5.51 5.01
CA TYR A 48 -3.37 -6.68 4.12
C TYR A 48 -2.58 -7.81 4.77
N ASN A 49 -2.72 -9.02 4.27
CA ASN A 49 -2.11 -10.22 4.84
C ASN A 49 -0.59 -10.10 5.07
N SER A 50 0.16 -9.45 4.17
CA SER A 50 1.60 -9.18 4.35
C SER A 50 1.91 -8.38 5.60
N GLY A 51 1.03 -7.46 6.00
CA GLY A 51 1.18 -6.69 7.24
C GLY A 51 1.24 -7.63 8.45
N ARG A 52 0.28 -8.55 8.55
CA ARG A 52 0.24 -9.58 9.60
C ARG A 52 1.52 -10.43 9.61
N TYR A 53 1.94 -10.94 8.44
CA TYR A 53 3.15 -11.76 8.35
C TYR A 53 4.41 -10.98 8.70
N ARG A 54 4.51 -9.74 8.29
CA ARG A 54 5.62 -8.84 8.60
C ARG A 54 5.76 -8.62 10.10
N MET A 55 4.65 -8.39 10.80
CA MET A 55 4.65 -8.23 12.26
C MET A 55 4.81 -9.56 13.00
N ALA A 56 4.62 -10.68 12.32
CA ALA A 56 5.02 -12.00 12.80
C ALA A 56 6.51 -12.34 12.49
N GLY A 57 7.30 -11.37 12.03
CA GLY A 57 8.73 -11.54 11.75
C GLY A 57 9.03 -12.27 10.42
N ARG A 58 8.16 -12.13 9.41
CA ARG A 58 8.33 -12.74 8.08
C ARG A 58 8.47 -11.66 7.00
N GLY A 59 9.17 -11.97 5.91
CA GLY A 59 9.30 -11.09 4.76
C GLY A 59 7.94 -10.77 4.11
N SER A 60 7.82 -9.58 3.53
CA SER A 60 6.54 -9.12 2.93
C SER A 60 6.03 -10.02 1.80
N LEU A 61 6.92 -10.74 1.08
CA LEU A 61 6.50 -11.70 0.05
C LEU A 61 5.77 -12.93 0.60
N ALA A 62 5.80 -13.18 1.90
CA ALA A 62 4.97 -14.21 2.52
C ALA A 62 3.47 -14.02 2.19
N GLY A 63 3.05 -12.77 1.94
CA GLY A 63 1.68 -12.47 1.51
C GLY A 63 1.30 -12.95 0.11
N LEU A 64 2.29 -13.31 -0.74
CA LEU A 64 2.08 -13.89 -2.07
C LEU A 64 2.11 -15.43 -2.05
N MET A 65 2.42 -16.03 -0.91
CA MET A 65 2.57 -17.47 -0.76
C MET A 65 1.28 -18.10 -0.22
N ALA A 66 1.15 -19.42 -0.38
CA ALA A 66 -0.05 -20.18 -0.01
C ALA A 66 -0.17 -20.43 1.52
N TYR A 67 -0.09 -19.37 2.33
CA TYR A 67 -0.16 -19.43 3.79
C TYR A 67 -1.54 -19.05 4.35
N GLY A 68 -2.53 -18.95 3.52
CA GLY A 68 -3.91 -18.65 3.88
C GLY A 68 -4.61 -17.84 2.80
N ASN A 69 -5.91 -17.65 2.94
CA ASN A 69 -6.69 -16.79 2.06
C ASN A 69 -6.46 -15.33 2.44
N ALA A 70 -5.83 -14.55 1.54
CA ALA A 70 -5.47 -13.16 1.79
C ALA A 70 -6.70 -12.27 2.06
N ASN A 71 -7.81 -12.54 1.36
CA ASN A 71 -9.06 -11.77 1.48
C ASN A 71 -9.78 -12.05 2.82
N GLU A 72 -9.74 -13.28 3.32
CA GLU A 72 -10.26 -13.58 4.65
C GLU A 72 -9.36 -12.99 5.75
N ILE A 73 -8.03 -13.09 5.60
CA ILE A 73 -7.09 -12.53 6.57
C ILE A 73 -7.30 -11.01 6.74
N VAL A 74 -7.55 -10.25 5.68
CA VAL A 74 -7.81 -8.81 5.80
C VAL A 74 -9.11 -8.53 6.55
N CYS A 75 -10.13 -9.36 6.36
CA CYS A 75 -11.39 -9.26 7.13
C CYS A 75 -11.19 -9.57 8.62
N GLU A 76 -10.35 -10.56 8.95
CA GLU A 76 -9.97 -10.84 10.34
C GLU A 76 -9.21 -9.65 10.95
N MET A 77 -8.20 -9.10 10.24
CA MET A 77 -7.45 -7.94 10.70
C MET A 77 -8.32 -6.69 10.93
N ALA A 78 -9.43 -6.57 10.19
CA ALA A 78 -10.38 -5.48 10.38
C ALA A 78 -10.93 -5.43 11.82
N THR A 79 -11.17 -6.58 12.44
CA THR A 79 -11.68 -6.67 13.81
C THR A 79 -10.68 -6.15 14.86
N GLU A 80 -9.40 -6.20 14.55
CA GLU A 80 -8.32 -5.68 15.39
C GLU A 80 -8.06 -4.18 15.14
N VAL A 81 -8.01 -3.77 13.87
CA VAL A 81 -7.54 -2.44 13.48
C VAL A 81 -8.65 -1.38 13.51
N LEU A 82 -9.82 -1.66 12.91
CA LEU A 82 -10.89 -0.66 12.79
C LEU A 82 -11.39 -0.10 14.11
N PRO A 83 -11.50 -0.89 15.22
CA PRO A 83 -11.95 -0.35 16.51
C PRO A 83 -10.99 0.65 17.16
N VAL A 84 -9.68 0.58 16.84
CA VAL A 84 -8.64 1.42 17.49
C VAL A 84 -8.25 2.64 16.68
N VAL A 85 -8.61 2.70 15.38
CA VAL A 85 -8.43 3.87 14.50
C VAL A 85 -9.69 4.74 14.58
N LYS A 86 -9.54 6.06 14.75
CA LYS A 86 -10.66 6.99 15.02
C LYS A 86 -10.99 7.92 13.85
N HIS A 87 -9.98 8.41 13.14
CA HIS A 87 -10.13 9.53 12.19
C HIS A 87 -9.46 9.26 10.83
N THR A 88 -8.50 8.33 10.79
CA THR A 88 -7.75 8.00 9.57
C THR A 88 -8.51 6.96 8.74
N PRO A 89 -8.69 7.15 7.42
CA PRO A 89 -9.29 6.12 6.57
C PRO A 89 -8.45 4.85 6.56
N VAL A 90 -9.10 3.70 6.73
CA VAL A 90 -8.47 2.39 6.61
C VAL A 90 -8.92 1.74 5.29
N LEU A 91 -7.96 1.26 4.53
CA LEU A 91 -8.13 0.57 3.26
C LEU A 91 -7.82 -0.92 3.39
N ALA A 92 -8.50 -1.74 2.61
CA ALA A 92 -8.24 -3.17 2.52
C ALA A 92 -7.33 -3.50 1.33
N GLY A 93 -6.27 -4.27 1.56
CA GLY A 93 -5.57 -4.95 0.49
C GLY A 93 -6.40 -6.14 0.01
N VAL A 94 -6.68 -6.20 -1.27
CA VAL A 94 -7.53 -7.22 -1.90
C VAL A 94 -6.74 -8.00 -2.93
N ASN A 95 -6.75 -9.33 -2.80
CA ASN A 95 -6.25 -10.24 -3.82
C ASN A 95 -7.27 -10.33 -4.97
N GLY A 96 -7.11 -9.51 -5.99
CA GLY A 96 -8.02 -9.43 -7.13
C GLY A 96 -7.99 -10.66 -8.05
N THR A 97 -6.97 -11.51 -7.94
CA THR A 97 -6.83 -12.75 -8.71
C THR A 97 -7.35 -13.99 -7.96
N ASP A 98 -7.99 -13.82 -6.80
CA ASP A 98 -8.59 -14.92 -6.05
C ASP A 98 -9.75 -15.56 -6.85
N PRO A 99 -9.62 -16.82 -7.32
CA PRO A 99 -10.63 -17.44 -8.17
C PRO A 99 -11.91 -17.83 -7.41
N PHE A 100 -11.90 -17.77 -6.10
CA PHE A 100 -13.04 -18.09 -5.23
C PHE A 100 -13.78 -16.84 -4.72
N MET A 101 -13.27 -15.65 -5.03
CA MET A 101 -13.89 -14.38 -4.66
C MET A 101 -14.99 -14.02 -5.67
N ILE A 102 -16.14 -13.55 -5.17
CA ILE A 102 -17.17 -12.85 -5.96
C ILE A 102 -16.95 -11.35 -5.71
N PRO A 103 -16.37 -10.59 -6.66
CA PRO A 103 -15.82 -9.27 -6.40
C PRO A 103 -16.82 -8.27 -5.79
N ASP A 104 -18.04 -8.16 -6.34
CA ASP A 104 -19.04 -7.22 -5.86
C ASP A 104 -19.56 -7.56 -4.44
N GLN A 105 -19.69 -8.84 -4.11
CA GLN A 105 -20.09 -9.29 -2.78
C GLN A 105 -18.97 -9.02 -1.77
N PHE A 106 -17.73 -9.29 -2.15
CA PHE A 106 -16.58 -9.05 -1.28
C PHE A 106 -16.39 -7.56 -1.00
N LEU A 107 -16.49 -6.70 -2.03
CA LEU A 107 -16.40 -5.26 -1.84
C LEU A 107 -17.54 -4.71 -0.96
N ARG A 108 -18.77 -5.24 -1.08
CA ARG A 108 -19.86 -4.90 -0.14
C ARG A 108 -19.52 -5.30 1.29
N ARG A 109 -18.99 -6.51 1.49
CA ARG A 109 -18.50 -6.94 2.82
C ARG A 109 -17.47 -5.98 3.40
N LEU A 110 -16.53 -5.49 2.61
CA LEU A 110 -15.53 -4.49 3.06
C LEU A 110 -16.20 -3.17 3.45
N ILE A 111 -17.17 -2.71 2.70
CA ILE A 111 -17.97 -1.51 3.03
C ILE A 111 -18.69 -1.71 4.37
N ASP A 112 -19.34 -2.84 4.58
CA ASP A 112 -20.09 -3.17 5.81
C ASP A 112 -19.16 -3.28 7.03
N LEU A 113 -17.92 -3.76 6.83
CA LEU A 113 -16.89 -3.77 7.88
C LEU A 113 -16.39 -2.36 8.23
N GLY A 114 -16.54 -1.37 7.35
CA GLY A 114 -16.15 0.03 7.59
C GLY A 114 -14.88 0.48 6.86
N PHE A 115 -14.38 -0.29 5.90
CA PHE A 115 -13.26 0.13 5.05
C PHE A 115 -13.64 1.32 4.17
N SER A 116 -12.73 2.28 4.03
CA SER A 116 -12.91 3.49 3.20
C SER A 116 -12.45 3.30 1.76
N GLY A 117 -11.68 2.25 1.48
CA GLY A 117 -11.12 2.01 0.16
C GLY A 117 -10.39 0.67 0.04
N VAL A 118 -9.74 0.48 -1.10
CA VAL A 118 -9.03 -0.76 -1.44
C VAL A 118 -7.70 -0.49 -2.13
N GLN A 119 -6.80 -1.48 -2.05
CA GLN A 119 -5.55 -1.60 -2.77
C GLN A 119 -5.42 -3.01 -3.34
N ASN A 120 -4.80 -3.18 -4.53
CA ASN A 120 -4.55 -4.48 -5.15
C ASN A 120 -3.34 -5.18 -4.51
N PHE A 121 -3.51 -5.74 -3.35
CA PHE A 121 -2.47 -6.54 -2.72
C PHE A 121 -3.08 -7.72 -1.94
N PRO A 122 -2.63 -8.95 -2.12
CA PRO A 122 -1.56 -9.45 -3.03
C PRO A 122 -1.76 -9.10 -4.50
N THR A 123 -0.66 -8.97 -5.25
CA THR A 123 -0.67 -8.58 -6.66
C THR A 123 0.28 -9.43 -7.49
N VAL A 124 -0.14 -9.82 -8.68
CA VAL A 124 0.72 -10.49 -9.67
C VAL A 124 1.73 -9.52 -10.29
N GLY A 125 1.56 -8.21 -10.08
CA GLY A 125 2.50 -7.18 -10.51
C GLY A 125 3.92 -7.34 -9.95
N LEU A 126 4.08 -8.01 -8.82
CA LEU A 126 5.38 -8.33 -8.22
C LEU A 126 6.05 -9.58 -8.79
N ILE A 127 5.35 -10.32 -9.65
CA ILE A 127 5.85 -11.54 -10.27
C ILE A 127 6.33 -11.20 -11.68
N ASP A 128 7.47 -11.75 -12.08
CA ASP A 128 8.10 -11.50 -13.38
C ASP A 128 8.42 -12.78 -14.15
N GLY A 129 9.08 -12.64 -15.30
CA GLY A 129 9.58 -13.72 -16.13
C GLY A 129 8.51 -14.71 -16.60
N ASN A 130 8.93 -15.96 -16.83
CA ASN A 130 8.04 -17.02 -17.32
C ASN A 130 6.90 -17.31 -16.34
N PHE A 131 7.13 -17.17 -15.04
CA PHE A 131 6.08 -17.42 -14.05
C PHE A 131 4.94 -16.40 -14.17
N ARG A 132 5.27 -15.12 -14.39
CA ARG A 132 4.28 -14.09 -14.68
C ARG A 132 3.52 -14.38 -15.98
N ALA A 133 4.22 -14.75 -17.05
CA ALA A 133 3.60 -15.09 -18.33
C ALA A 133 2.58 -16.25 -18.16
N ASN A 134 2.97 -17.31 -17.44
CA ASN A 134 2.07 -18.43 -17.18
C ASN A 134 0.85 -18.05 -16.33
N LEU A 135 0.97 -17.16 -15.36
CA LEU A 135 -0.18 -16.64 -14.61
C LEU A 135 -1.15 -15.90 -15.53
N GLU A 136 -0.65 -15.03 -16.40
CA GLU A 136 -1.47 -14.30 -17.39
C GLU A 136 -2.20 -15.26 -18.34
N GLU A 137 -1.49 -16.25 -18.89
CA GLU A 137 -2.02 -17.27 -19.81
C GLU A 137 -3.06 -18.18 -19.17
N THR A 138 -3.00 -18.39 -17.86
CA THR A 138 -3.91 -19.26 -17.11
C THR A 138 -5.01 -18.52 -16.36
N GLY A 139 -5.23 -17.24 -16.69
CA GLY A 139 -6.37 -16.46 -16.20
C GLY A 139 -6.16 -15.78 -14.85
N MET A 140 -4.91 -15.74 -14.34
CA MET A 140 -4.55 -15.01 -13.13
C MET A 140 -3.79 -13.73 -13.49
N SER A 141 -4.42 -12.90 -14.34
CA SER A 141 -3.79 -11.72 -14.93
C SER A 141 -3.93 -10.48 -14.05
N TYR A 142 -3.02 -9.52 -14.25
CA TYR A 142 -3.13 -8.18 -13.66
C TYR A 142 -4.41 -7.45 -14.10
N THR A 143 -5.01 -7.83 -15.23
CA THR A 143 -6.28 -7.27 -15.69
C THR A 143 -7.42 -7.50 -14.70
N LEU A 144 -7.43 -8.63 -13.97
CA LEU A 144 -8.42 -8.87 -12.91
C LEU A 144 -8.30 -7.84 -11.76
N GLU A 145 -7.08 -7.40 -11.46
CA GLU A 145 -6.85 -6.36 -10.46
C GLU A 145 -7.34 -4.99 -10.99
N VAL A 146 -7.15 -4.70 -12.27
CA VAL A 146 -7.70 -3.50 -12.94
C VAL A 146 -9.24 -3.50 -12.90
N ASP A 147 -9.87 -4.65 -13.18
CA ASP A 147 -11.33 -4.81 -13.11
C ASP A 147 -11.86 -4.64 -11.69
N LEU A 148 -11.13 -5.16 -10.70
CA LEU A 148 -11.45 -4.95 -9.28
C LEU A 148 -11.42 -3.45 -8.92
N ILE A 149 -10.40 -2.71 -9.35
CA ILE A 149 -10.29 -1.26 -9.10
C ILE A 149 -11.45 -0.51 -9.79
N ARG A 150 -11.80 -0.88 -11.01
CA ARG A 150 -12.96 -0.29 -11.72
C ARG A 150 -14.26 -0.51 -10.95
N LEU A 151 -14.47 -1.71 -10.44
CA LEU A 151 -15.66 -2.04 -9.66
C LEU A 151 -15.66 -1.28 -8.32
N ALA A 152 -14.53 -1.25 -7.62
CA ALA A 152 -14.38 -0.54 -6.35
C ALA A 152 -14.64 0.97 -6.52
N HIS A 153 -14.13 1.57 -7.60
CA HIS A 153 -14.41 2.97 -7.94
C HIS A 153 -15.92 3.20 -8.16
N ALA A 154 -16.59 2.33 -8.93
CA ALA A 154 -18.03 2.41 -9.16
C ALA A 154 -18.87 2.24 -7.88
N MET A 155 -18.32 1.58 -6.86
CA MET A 155 -18.93 1.42 -5.53
C MET A 155 -18.53 2.52 -4.52
N GLU A 156 -17.92 3.61 -4.99
CA GLU A 156 -17.49 4.75 -4.16
C GLU A 156 -16.50 4.36 -3.05
N LEU A 157 -15.64 3.38 -3.30
CA LEU A 157 -14.47 3.09 -2.49
C LEU A 157 -13.27 3.89 -3.00
N LEU A 158 -12.46 4.46 -2.08
CA LEU A 158 -11.17 5.05 -2.44
C LEU A 158 -10.24 3.96 -3.00
N THR A 159 -9.60 4.23 -4.13
CA THR A 159 -8.75 3.26 -4.82
C THR A 159 -7.31 3.71 -4.87
N THR A 160 -6.39 2.83 -4.42
CA THR A 160 -4.95 3.14 -4.31
C THR A 160 -4.07 2.05 -4.92
N PRO A 161 -4.27 1.63 -6.20
CA PRO A 161 -3.57 0.50 -6.75
C PRO A 161 -2.06 0.70 -6.89
N TYR A 162 -1.31 -0.38 -6.67
CA TYR A 162 0.09 -0.50 -7.06
C TYR A 162 0.23 -0.62 -8.58
N VAL A 163 1.20 0.10 -9.13
CA VAL A 163 1.59 0.05 -10.54
C VAL A 163 3.08 -0.26 -10.65
N PHE A 164 3.46 -0.98 -11.72
CA PHE A 164 4.81 -1.50 -11.93
C PHE A 164 5.38 -1.12 -13.31
N SER A 165 4.58 -0.44 -14.12
CA SER A 165 4.93 0.01 -15.47
C SER A 165 4.05 1.18 -15.89
N GLU A 166 4.44 1.86 -16.99
CA GLU A 166 3.59 2.87 -17.62
C GLU A 166 2.24 2.30 -18.07
N GLN A 167 2.22 1.05 -18.58
CA GLN A 167 0.97 0.42 -19.00
C GLN A 167 0.05 0.16 -17.79
N ASN A 168 0.58 -0.36 -16.69
CA ASN A 168 -0.22 -0.53 -15.46
C ASN A 168 -0.77 0.80 -14.95
N ALA A 169 0.03 1.88 -15.02
CA ALA A 169 -0.41 3.21 -14.61
C ALA A 169 -1.56 3.73 -15.48
N ARG A 170 -1.49 3.54 -16.82
CA ARG A 170 -2.59 3.86 -17.75
C ARG A 170 -3.84 3.03 -17.48
N ASP A 171 -3.69 1.72 -17.31
CA ASP A 171 -4.82 0.81 -17.10
C ASP A 171 -5.57 1.11 -15.79
N MET A 172 -4.81 1.33 -14.71
CA MET A 172 -5.41 1.69 -13.41
C MET A 172 -6.06 3.07 -13.44
N ALA A 173 -5.45 4.07 -14.09
CA ALA A 173 -6.06 5.38 -14.27
C ALA A 173 -7.35 5.31 -15.11
N THR A 174 -7.38 4.48 -16.17
CA THR A 174 -8.57 4.20 -17.00
C THR A 174 -9.67 3.50 -16.18
N ALA A 175 -9.29 2.64 -15.22
CA ALA A 175 -10.23 2.00 -14.31
C ALA A 175 -10.82 2.96 -13.25
N GLY A 176 -10.34 4.20 -13.18
CA GLY A 176 -10.80 5.20 -12.22
C GLY A 176 -10.02 5.22 -10.92
N ALA A 177 -8.74 4.79 -10.94
CA ALA A 177 -7.89 4.90 -9.76
C ALA A 177 -7.81 6.37 -9.27
N ASP A 178 -8.02 6.57 -7.97
CA ASP A 178 -7.89 7.88 -7.33
C ASP A 178 -6.44 8.24 -7.06
N ILE A 179 -5.69 7.24 -6.65
CA ILE A 179 -4.27 7.31 -6.32
C ILE A 179 -3.57 6.15 -7.04
N VAL A 180 -2.56 6.40 -7.84
CA VAL A 180 -1.66 5.35 -8.31
C VAL A 180 -0.41 5.33 -7.43
N VAL A 181 0.02 4.13 -7.02
CA VAL A 181 1.18 3.95 -6.16
C VAL A 181 2.29 3.27 -6.96
N CYS A 182 3.33 4.04 -7.29
CA CYS A 182 4.51 3.55 -8.03
C CYS A 182 5.33 2.61 -7.14
N HIS A 183 5.29 1.31 -7.42
CA HIS A 183 5.93 0.28 -6.59
C HIS A 183 7.33 -0.06 -7.12
N LEU A 184 8.38 0.34 -6.41
CA LEU A 184 9.79 0.21 -6.81
C LEU A 184 10.49 -1.06 -6.26
N GLY A 185 9.71 -2.03 -5.82
CA GLY A 185 10.23 -3.27 -5.25
C GLY A 185 10.02 -3.39 -3.74
N LEU A 186 10.57 -4.45 -3.15
CA LEU A 186 10.48 -4.68 -1.71
C LEU A 186 11.34 -3.70 -0.93
N THR A 187 10.82 -3.20 0.19
CA THR A 187 11.56 -2.29 1.08
C THR A 187 12.83 -2.97 1.60
N THR A 188 13.95 -2.27 1.45
CA THR A 188 15.27 -2.70 1.94
C THR A 188 15.43 -2.46 3.44
N GLY A 189 16.50 -3.00 4.02
CA GLY A 189 16.91 -2.75 5.41
C GLY A 189 16.14 -3.55 6.45
N GLY A 190 16.68 -3.54 7.67
CA GLY A 190 16.18 -4.33 8.80
C GLY A 190 16.52 -5.82 8.69
N SER A 191 15.94 -6.65 9.56
CA SER A 191 16.28 -8.08 9.67
C SER A 191 15.68 -8.96 8.56
N ILE A 192 14.65 -8.48 7.87
CA ILE A 192 13.90 -9.21 6.82
C ILE A 192 13.62 -8.34 5.58
N GLY A 193 14.41 -7.28 5.37
CA GLY A 193 14.36 -6.46 4.15
C GLY A 193 14.99 -7.16 2.96
N ALA A 194 14.71 -6.66 1.74
CA ALA A 194 15.36 -7.15 0.54
C ALA A 194 16.79 -6.58 0.42
N ASP A 195 17.73 -7.41 -0.05
CA ASP A 195 19.07 -6.96 -0.42
C ASP A 195 19.13 -6.50 -1.88
N THR A 196 18.31 -7.12 -2.74
CA THR A 196 18.19 -6.74 -4.16
C THR A 196 17.24 -5.56 -4.30
N ALA A 197 17.78 -4.40 -4.69
CA ALA A 197 16.98 -3.19 -4.92
C ALA A 197 17.64 -2.30 -5.97
N LEU A 198 16.83 -1.40 -6.54
CA LEU A 198 17.32 -0.27 -7.33
C LEU A 198 18.12 0.68 -6.45
N LYS A 199 18.99 1.49 -7.03
CA LYS A 199 19.53 2.67 -6.33
C LYS A 199 18.43 3.71 -6.20
N LEU A 200 18.48 4.51 -5.14
CA LEU A 200 17.48 5.55 -4.88
C LEU A 200 17.35 6.54 -6.05
N SER A 201 18.48 6.93 -6.67
CA SER A 201 18.50 7.78 -7.86
C SER A 201 17.80 7.17 -9.07
N ASP A 202 17.86 5.85 -9.21
CA ASP A 202 17.33 5.14 -10.37
C ASP A 202 15.79 4.99 -10.28
N CYS A 203 15.21 5.25 -9.11
CA CYS A 203 13.76 5.28 -8.89
C CYS A 203 13.10 6.53 -9.49
N VAL A 204 13.84 7.60 -9.70
CA VAL A 204 13.30 8.89 -10.20
C VAL A 204 12.69 8.76 -11.58
N THR A 205 13.39 8.10 -12.51
CA THR A 205 12.95 7.96 -13.90
C THR A 205 11.64 7.18 -14.03
N PRO A 206 11.50 5.95 -13.46
CA PRO A 206 10.24 5.21 -13.56
C PRO A 206 9.09 5.93 -12.87
N ILE A 207 9.28 6.55 -11.69
CA ILE A 207 8.21 7.28 -11.02
C ILE A 207 7.66 8.40 -11.92
N ASN A 208 8.54 9.23 -12.51
CA ASN A 208 8.11 10.30 -13.40
C ASN A 208 7.40 9.77 -14.66
N ALA A 209 7.89 8.69 -15.26
CA ALA A 209 7.28 8.07 -16.43
C ALA A 209 5.88 7.50 -16.12
N TRP A 210 5.73 6.79 -15.00
CA TRP A 210 4.44 6.20 -14.60
C TRP A 210 3.44 7.28 -14.18
N ALA A 211 3.90 8.33 -13.49
CA ALA A 211 3.07 9.48 -13.17
C ALA A 211 2.56 10.19 -14.44
N ALA A 212 3.42 10.42 -15.42
CA ALA A 212 3.05 11.02 -16.70
C ALA A 212 2.04 10.13 -17.44
N ALA A 213 2.25 8.80 -17.45
CA ALA A 213 1.36 7.85 -18.09
C ALA A 213 -0.03 7.82 -17.45
N ALA A 214 -0.13 7.86 -16.12
CA ALA A 214 -1.40 7.92 -15.40
C ALA A 214 -2.13 9.25 -15.65
N ARG A 215 -1.41 10.38 -15.56
CA ARG A 215 -1.99 11.73 -15.75
C ARG A 215 -2.39 12.03 -17.18
N ALA A 216 -1.81 11.36 -18.16
CA ALA A 216 -2.27 11.43 -19.55
C ALA A 216 -3.70 10.87 -19.73
N VAL A 217 -4.14 9.97 -18.83
CA VAL A 217 -5.47 9.39 -18.81
C VAL A 217 -6.39 10.16 -17.85
N ASN A 218 -5.92 10.38 -16.62
CA ASN A 218 -6.64 11.12 -15.59
C ASN A 218 -5.73 12.22 -15.01
N PRO A 219 -5.88 13.48 -15.43
CA PRO A 219 -5.05 14.59 -14.95
C PRO A 219 -5.11 14.81 -13.44
N ASP A 220 -6.20 14.40 -12.79
CA ASP A 220 -6.45 14.60 -11.35
C ASP A 220 -5.98 13.44 -10.47
N VAL A 221 -5.38 12.39 -11.06
CA VAL A 221 -4.87 11.24 -10.31
C VAL A 221 -3.73 11.65 -9.39
N ILE A 222 -3.81 11.25 -8.13
CA ILE A 222 -2.75 11.42 -7.15
C ILE A 222 -1.69 10.34 -7.38
N VAL A 223 -0.41 10.69 -7.25
CA VAL A 223 0.71 9.76 -7.46
C VAL A 223 1.55 9.65 -6.20
N LEU A 224 1.71 8.45 -5.68
CA LEU A 224 2.58 8.17 -4.55
C LEU A 224 3.69 7.20 -4.95
N CYS A 225 4.86 7.31 -4.29
CA CYS A 225 5.94 6.35 -4.42
C CYS A 225 5.96 5.33 -3.27
N HIS A 226 6.45 4.11 -3.52
CA HIS A 226 6.47 3.03 -2.54
C HIS A 226 7.64 2.07 -2.74
N GLY A 227 8.23 1.64 -1.64
CA GLY A 227 9.07 0.44 -1.58
C GLY A 227 10.47 0.59 -2.17
N GLY A 228 11.14 -0.54 -2.38
CA GLY A 228 12.53 -0.59 -2.82
C GLY A 228 13.46 0.12 -1.84
N PRO A 229 14.37 0.97 -2.34
CA PRO A 229 15.32 1.71 -1.51
C PRO A 229 14.68 2.89 -0.75
N ILE A 230 13.39 3.16 -0.95
CA ILE A 230 12.68 4.23 -0.22
C ILE A 230 12.25 3.68 1.15
N ALA A 231 13.18 3.61 2.09
CA ALA A 231 12.99 2.94 3.37
C ALA A 231 12.91 3.91 4.57
N THR A 232 13.39 5.13 4.41
CA THR A 232 13.46 6.15 5.46
C THR A 232 12.76 7.46 5.04
N PRO A 233 12.45 8.36 6.00
CA PRO A 233 11.95 9.70 5.66
C PRO A 233 12.91 10.51 4.77
N ASP A 234 14.22 10.32 4.91
CA ASP A 234 15.21 11.00 4.07
C ASP A 234 15.17 10.50 2.64
N ASP A 235 15.01 9.18 2.42
CA ASP A 235 14.83 8.60 1.09
C ASP A 235 13.55 9.13 0.42
N ALA A 236 12.44 9.16 1.16
CA ALA A 236 11.18 9.73 0.66
C ALA A 236 11.34 11.22 0.33
N THR A 237 12.04 11.97 1.17
CA THR A 237 12.35 13.39 0.91
C THR A 237 13.19 13.57 -0.36
N TYR A 238 14.17 12.69 -0.58
CA TYR A 238 14.96 12.69 -1.81
C TYR A 238 14.07 12.50 -3.05
N ILE A 239 13.22 11.47 -3.03
CA ILE A 239 12.32 11.19 -4.17
C ILE A 239 11.38 12.38 -4.42
N LEU A 240 10.72 12.91 -3.39
CA LEU A 240 9.78 14.02 -3.55
C LEU A 240 10.45 15.30 -4.09
N LYS A 241 11.74 15.51 -3.79
CA LYS A 241 12.52 16.64 -4.36
C LYS A 241 12.87 16.45 -5.83
N HIS A 242 13.07 15.19 -6.28
CA HIS A 242 13.52 14.89 -7.64
C HIS A 242 12.38 14.43 -8.57
N CYS A 243 11.20 14.14 -8.01
CA CYS A 243 9.99 13.74 -8.74
C CYS A 243 8.85 14.72 -8.48
N PRO A 244 8.80 15.90 -9.13
CA PRO A 244 7.74 16.88 -8.90
C PRO A 244 6.35 16.37 -9.28
N ALA A 245 6.27 15.27 -10.04
CA ALA A 245 5.03 14.58 -10.35
C ALA A 245 4.54 13.63 -9.25
N CYS A 246 5.33 13.40 -8.18
CA CYS A 246 4.99 12.55 -7.05
C CYS A 246 4.40 13.41 -5.93
N ASP A 247 3.18 13.11 -5.51
CA ASP A 247 2.41 13.86 -4.51
C ASP A 247 2.66 13.39 -3.08
N GLY A 248 3.38 12.28 -2.89
CA GLY A 248 3.64 11.75 -1.56
C GLY A 248 4.27 10.35 -1.53
N PHE A 249 4.27 9.76 -0.35
CA PHE A 249 4.87 8.46 -0.07
C PHE A 249 3.87 7.50 0.56
N TYR A 250 3.94 6.23 0.15
CA TYR A 250 3.17 5.15 0.74
C TYR A 250 4.15 4.14 1.34
N GLY A 251 4.23 4.05 2.66
CA GLY A 251 5.12 3.14 3.37
C GLY A 251 4.40 1.87 3.83
N ALA A 252 5.14 0.79 4.03
CA ALA A 252 4.66 -0.40 4.70
C ALA A 252 5.70 -0.85 5.73
N SER A 253 6.73 -1.59 5.33
CA SER A 253 7.84 -1.95 6.24
C SER A 253 8.54 -0.73 6.84
N SER A 254 8.66 0.36 6.11
CA SER A 254 9.24 1.63 6.54
C SER A 254 8.44 2.32 7.66
N MET A 255 7.11 2.16 7.65
CA MET A 255 6.24 2.80 8.66
C MET A 255 6.04 1.95 9.92
N GLU A 256 6.15 0.64 9.80
CA GLU A 256 5.79 -0.29 10.87
C GLU A 256 6.99 -1.14 11.34
N ARG A 257 7.48 -2.03 10.47
CA ARG A 257 8.50 -3.02 10.84
C ARG A 257 9.83 -2.41 11.25
N LEU A 258 10.39 -1.53 10.41
CA LEU A 258 11.71 -0.94 10.68
C LEU A 258 11.74 -0.15 12.00
N PRO A 259 10.79 0.76 12.28
CA PRO A 259 10.76 1.42 13.59
C PRO A 259 10.59 0.45 14.76
N THR A 260 9.76 -0.60 14.60
CA THR A 260 9.54 -1.60 15.65
C THR A 260 10.81 -2.40 15.96
N GLU A 261 11.53 -2.88 14.93
CA GLU A 261 12.78 -3.60 15.08
C GLU A 261 13.81 -2.76 15.86
N VAL A 262 13.97 -1.49 15.50
CA VAL A 262 14.92 -0.58 16.14
C VAL A 262 14.53 -0.32 17.59
N ALA A 263 13.32 0.15 17.84
CA ALA A 263 12.86 0.57 19.16
C ALA A 263 12.88 -0.58 20.18
N LEU A 264 12.36 -1.76 19.79
CA LEU A 264 12.34 -2.92 20.68
C LEU A 264 13.76 -3.43 20.99
N THR A 265 14.62 -3.53 19.99
CA THR A 265 15.98 -4.02 20.17
C THR A 265 16.78 -3.09 21.09
N GLU A 266 16.73 -1.79 20.83
CA GLU A 266 17.45 -0.80 21.65
C GLU A 266 16.94 -0.76 23.09
N THR A 267 15.61 -0.76 23.28
CA THR A 267 15.03 -0.76 24.61
C THR A 267 15.41 -2.02 25.39
N THR A 268 15.35 -3.19 24.73
CA THR A 268 15.77 -4.46 25.35
C THR A 268 17.23 -4.44 25.77
N ARG A 269 18.13 -3.96 24.91
CA ARG A 269 19.57 -3.82 25.24
C ARG A 269 19.79 -2.96 26.49
N ARG A 270 19.04 -1.87 26.61
CA ARG A 270 19.13 -0.97 27.79
C ARG A 270 18.68 -1.67 29.06
N PHE A 271 17.61 -2.48 29.03
CA PHE A 271 17.19 -3.27 30.18
C PHE A 271 18.22 -4.37 30.55
N VAL A 272 18.74 -5.07 29.56
CA VAL A 272 19.77 -6.12 29.77
C VAL A 272 21.05 -5.55 30.38
N ALA A 273 21.41 -4.30 30.09
CA ALA A 273 22.57 -3.63 30.61
C ALA A 273 22.46 -3.14 32.06
N ILE A 274 21.33 -3.33 32.74
CA ILE A 274 21.14 -2.93 34.14
C ILE A 274 22.05 -3.80 35.01
N THR A 275 22.90 -3.16 35.83
CA THR A 275 23.73 -3.81 36.87
C THR A 275 23.07 -3.62 38.23
N ARG A 276 23.27 -4.60 39.15
CA ARG A 276 22.86 -4.52 40.55
C ARG A 276 23.97 -3.96 41.41
#